data_239aa247341204f14b9fef1b2bce953e
#
_entry.id   239aa247341204f14b9fef1b2bce953e
#
_cell.length_a   1.000
_cell.length_b   1.000
_cell.length_c   1.000
_cell.angle_alpha   90.00
_cell.angle_beta   90.00
_cell.angle_gamma   90.00
#
_symmetry.space_group_name_H-M   'P 1'
#
loop_
_entity.id
_entity.type
_entity.pdbx_description
1 polymer ?
#
loop_
_entity_poly.entity_id
_entity_poly.type
_entity_poly.pdbx_seq_one_letter_code
_entity_poly.pdbx_strand_id
1 'polypeptide(L)'
;MTTDERCKDMEFDPAQVVARYLESKGYDILERGWSCPRGGADIIARDGGDIVFAVATESTDNALWDRALARLNKAAARYEVPKGLSPRFDIVWVKFNQAFGNEARLIHYRGVHQE
;
A
#
# COMPACT_ATOMS: atom_id res chain seq x y z
N MET A 1 5.10 26.28 -16.66
CA MET A 1 4.79 25.63 -16.51
C MET A 1 4.38 24.95 -16.15
N THR A 2 4.39 24.96 -16.00
CA THR A 2 3.76 24.24 -15.14
C THR A 2 2.76 23.30 -15.62
N THR A 3 2.54 23.19 -16.86
CA THR A 3 1.63 22.27 -17.44
C THR A 3 1.98 20.85 -17.12
N ASP A 4 3.25 20.56 -17.12
CA ASP A 4 3.69 19.21 -16.78
C ASP A 4 3.32 18.83 -15.38
N GLU A 5 3.43 19.79 -14.49
CA GLU A 5 3.06 19.50 -13.12
C GLU A 5 1.59 19.21 -12.99
N ARG A 6 0.78 19.92 -13.74
CA ARG A 6 -0.63 19.67 -13.69
C ARG A 6 -0.96 18.30 -14.24
N CYS A 7 -0.26 17.86 -15.24
CA CYS A 7 -0.47 16.53 -15.76
C CYS A 7 -0.14 15.49 -14.72
N LYS A 8 0.94 15.71 -13.98
CA LYS A 8 1.26 14.80 -12.90
C LYS A 8 0.19 14.80 -11.83
N ASP A 9 -0.31 15.96 -11.51
CA ASP A 9 -1.34 16.06 -10.48
C ASP A 9 -2.58 15.31 -10.88
N MET A 10 -2.81 15.17 -12.16
CA MET A 10 -3.98 14.47 -12.64
C MET A 10 -3.75 12.99 -12.78
N GLU A 11 -2.51 12.56 -12.66
CA GLU A 11 -2.24 11.14 -12.73
C GLU A 11 -2.70 10.44 -11.47
N PHE A 12 -3.24 9.28 -11.67
CA PHE A 12 -3.70 8.47 -10.56
C PHE A 12 -2.52 7.73 -9.94
N ASP A 13 -2.33 7.93 -8.66
CA ASP A 13 -1.28 7.24 -7.90
C ASP A 13 -1.95 6.40 -6.82
N PRO A 14 -2.08 5.10 -7.04
CA PRO A 14 -2.75 4.23 -6.07
C PRO A 14 -2.11 4.27 -4.70
N ALA A 15 -0.78 4.32 -4.64
CA ALA A 15 -0.10 4.31 -3.34
C ALA A 15 -0.44 5.55 -2.53
N GLN A 16 -0.54 6.71 -3.18
CA GLN A 16 -0.88 7.93 -2.48
C GLN A 16 -2.31 7.89 -1.97
N VAL A 17 -3.22 7.38 -2.78
CA VAL A 17 -4.62 7.25 -2.37
C VAL A 17 -4.73 6.34 -1.16
N VAL A 18 -4.01 5.22 -1.20
CA VAL A 18 -4.03 4.27 -0.10
C VAL A 18 -3.43 4.87 1.16
N ALA A 19 -2.34 5.63 1.03
CA ALA A 19 -1.74 6.27 2.19
C ALA A 19 -2.74 7.20 2.90
N ARG A 20 -3.44 8.01 2.13
CA ARG A 20 -4.45 8.91 2.70
C ARG A 20 -5.59 8.14 3.35
N TYR A 21 -6.01 7.07 2.69
CA TYR A 21 -7.05 6.22 3.24
C TYR A 21 -6.64 5.62 4.58
N LEU A 22 -5.41 5.08 4.65
CA LEU A 22 -4.94 4.47 5.89
C LEU A 22 -4.82 5.50 7.00
N GLU A 23 -4.35 6.70 6.67
CA GLU A 23 -4.28 7.77 7.66
C GLU A 23 -5.66 8.11 8.20
N SER A 24 -6.67 8.11 7.32
CA SER A 24 -8.03 8.40 7.76
C SER A 24 -8.59 7.33 8.68
N LYS A 25 -8.00 6.13 8.64
CA LYS A 25 -8.39 5.03 9.51
C LYS A 25 -7.56 4.97 10.79
N GLY A 26 -6.68 5.94 11.00
CA GLY A 26 -5.90 5.99 12.21
C GLY A 26 -4.54 5.33 12.14
N TYR A 27 -4.11 4.92 10.96
CA TYR A 27 -2.78 4.35 10.81
C TYR A 27 -1.74 5.46 10.78
N ASP A 28 -0.60 5.20 11.42
CA ASP A 28 0.55 6.11 11.33
C ASP A 28 1.45 5.64 10.21
N ILE A 29 1.61 6.48 9.19
CA ILE A 29 2.46 6.13 8.05
C ILE A 29 3.91 6.34 8.46
N LEU A 30 4.70 5.28 8.38
CA LEU A 30 6.11 5.32 8.74
C LEU A 30 7.00 5.47 7.51
N GLU A 31 6.69 4.76 6.44
CA GLU A 31 7.48 4.78 5.22
C GLU A 31 6.57 4.74 4.02
N ARG A 32 7.02 5.36 2.94
CA ARG A 32 6.35 5.25 1.64
C ARG A 32 7.38 4.78 0.63
N GLY A 33 6.97 3.81 -0.19
CA GLY A 33 7.84 3.33 -1.25
C GLY A 33 9.12 2.69 -0.74
N TRP A 34 9.03 1.96 0.35
CA TRP A 34 10.21 1.31 0.92
C TRP A 34 10.54 0.07 0.09
N SER A 35 11.84 -0.11 -0.22
CA SER A 35 12.23 -1.24 -1.04
C SER A 35 13.49 -1.89 -0.48
N CYS A 36 13.65 -3.16 -0.83
CA CYS A 36 14.84 -3.94 -0.52
C CYS A 36 15.05 -4.92 -1.68
N PRO A 37 16.18 -5.65 -1.71
CA PRO A 37 16.36 -6.60 -2.79
C PRO A 37 15.21 -7.61 -2.86
N ARG A 38 14.56 -7.65 -4.02
CA ARG A 38 13.47 -8.56 -4.33
C ARG A 38 12.21 -8.33 -3.50
N GLY A 39 12.11 -7.19 -2.81
CA GLY A 39 10.96 -6.94 -1.99
C GLY A 39 10.66 -5.49 -1.83
N GLY A 40 9.64 -5.22 -1.03
CA GLY A 40 9.26 -3.86 -0.75
C GLY A 40 7.81 -3.76 -0.34
N ALA A 41 7.43 -2.57 0.08
CA ALA A 41 6.07 -2.25 0.43
C ALA A 41 5.78 -0.84 -0.05
N ASP A 42 4.59 -0.63 -0.56
CA ASP A 42 4.20 0.72 -0.98
C ASP A 42 4.05 1.62 0.24
N ILE A 43 3.60 1.04 1.34
CA ILE A 43 3.41 1.77 2.58
C ILE A 43 3.78 0.87 3.73
N ILE A 44 4.52 1.42 4.70
CA ILE A 44 4.73 0.77 5.98
C ILE A 44 4.10 1.68 7.02
N ALA A 45 3.20 1.13 7.83
CA ALA A 45 2.43 1.91 8.76
C ALA A 45 2.29 1.18 10.08
N ARG A 46 1.91 1.93 11.10
CA ARG A 46 1.62 1.35 12.40
C ARG A 46 0.13 1.42 12.64
N ASP A 47 -0.43 0.32 13.08
CA ASP A 47 -1.84 0.22 13.46
C ASP A 47 -1.90 -0.47 14.82
N GLY A 48 -1.96 0.32 15.90
CA GLY A 48 -1.96 -0.21 17.24
C GLY A 48 -0.71 -1.01 17.52
N GLY A 49 -0.86 -2.30 17.81
CA GLY A 49 0.26 -3.18 18.06
C GLY A 49 0.84 -3.86 16.84
N ASP A 50 0.39 -3.49 15.66
CA ASP A 50 0.84 -4.09 14.42
C ASP A 50 1.67 -3.13 13.62
N ILE A 51 2.71 -3.66 12.94
CA ILE A 51 3.36 -2.93 11.87
C ILE A 51 2.87 -3.52 10.56
N VAL A 52 2.31 -2.66 9.72
CA VAL A 52 1.59 -3.08 8.54
C VAL A 52 2.45 -2.81 7.31
N PHE A 53 2.67 -3.86 6.53
CA PHE A 53 3.33 -3.73 5.23
C PHE A 53 2.23 -3.84 4.18
N ALA A 54 2.00 -2.76 3.48
CA ALA A 54 0.85 -2.67 2.59
C ALA A 54 1.26 -2.42 1.16
N VAL A 55 0.46 -2.95 0.26
CA VAL A 55 0.62 -2.71 -1.16
C VAL A 55 -0.71 -2.23 -1.73
N ALA A 56 -0.60 -1.27 -2.66
CA ALA A 56 -1.75 -0.79 -3.40
C ALA A 56 -1.76 -1.48 -4.76
N THR A 57 -2.91 -1.99 -5.16
CA THR A 57 -3.01 -2.69 -6.43
C THR A 57 -4.32 -2.33 -7.13
N GLU A 58 -4.26 -2.26 -8.44
CA GLU A 58 -5.46 -2.08 -9.25
C GLU A 58 -5.92 -3.42 -9.84
N SER A 59 -5.23 -4.49 -9.54
CA SER A 59 -5.47 -5.80 -10.13
C SER A 59 -6.10 -6.74 -9.12
N THR A 60 -7.00 -7.60 -9.62
CA THR A 60 -7.55 -8.70 -8.83
C THR A 60 -6.93 -10.03 -9.24
N ASP A 61 -5.89 -10.01 -10.05
CA ASP A 61 -5.22 -11.21 -10.52
C ASP A 61 -4.52 -11.90 -9.36
N ASN A 62 -4.86 -13.17 -9.11
CA ASN A 62 -4.30 -13.91 -8.00
C ASN A 62 -2.78 -14.06 -8.10
N ALA A 63 -2.25 -14.22 -9.32
CA ALA A 63 -0.81 -14.35 -9.49
C ALA A 63 -0.10 -13.06 -9.07
N LEU A 64 -0.67 -11.91 -9.38
CA LEU A 64 -0.09 -10.65 -8.97
C LEU A 64 -0.18 -10.45 -7.47
N TRP A 65 -1.26 -10.92 -6.86
CA TRP A 65 -1.39 -10.85 -5.41
C TRP A 65 -0.36 -11.73 -4.72
N ASP A 66 -0.11 -12.92 -5.25
CA ASP A 66 0.91 -13.80 -4.69
C ASP A 66 2.29 -13.15 -4.77
N ARG A 67 2.59 -12.48 -5.88
CA ARG A 67 3.85 -11.76 -6.00
C ARG A 67 3.92 -10.60 -5.01
N ALA A 68 2.82 -9.90 -4.83
CA ALA A 68 2.78 -8.81 -3.87
C ALA A 68 3.04 -9.31 -2.47
N LEU A 69 2.43 -10.42 -2.08
CA LEU A 69 2.66 -10.99 -0.76
C LEU A 69 4.09 -11.46 -0.59
N ALA A 70 4.69 -12.04 -1.64
CA ALA A 70 6.08 -12.44 -1.59
C ALA A 70 6.99 -11.24 -1.36
N ARG A 71 6.69 -10.11 -2.03
CA ARG A 71 7.46 -8.89 -1.85
C ARG A 71 7.30 -8.35 -0.43
N LEU A 72 6.09 -8.38 0.10
CA LEU A 72 5.83 -7.91 1.46
C LEU A 72 6.54 -8.79 2.49
N ASN A 73 6.60 -10.09 2.24
CA ASN A 73 7.34 -10.99 3.13
C ASN A 73 8.81 -10.64 3.16
N LYS A 74 9.41 -10.33 2.00
CA LYS A 74 10.81 -9.91 1.96
C LYS A 74 11.00 -8.60 2.69
N ALA A 75 10.07 -7.68 2.53
CA ALA A 75 10.14 -6.40 3.21
C ALA A 75 10.13 -6.61 4.72
N ALA A 76 9.21 -7.43 5.21
CA ALA A 76 9.10 -7.67 6.65
C ALA A 76 10.35 -8.31 7.22
N ALA A 77 11.01 -9.16 6.43
CA ALA A 77 12.23 -9.81 6.87
C ALA A 77 13.42 -8.86 6.95
N ARG A 78 13.38 -7.76 6.20
CA ARG A 78 14.50 -6.83 6.11
C ARG A 78 14.29 -5.54 6.87
N TYR A 79 13.05 -5.14 7.05
CA TYR A 79 12.75 -3.90 7.74
C TYR A 79 12.99 -4.06 9.23
N GLU A 80 13.53 -3.04 9.87
CA GLU A 80 13.72 -3.06 11.31
C GLU A 80 12.40 -2.81 11.99
N VAL A 81 11.74 -3.90 12.39
CA VAL A 81 10.43 -3.81 13.03
C VAL A 81 10.62 -3.32 14.46
N PRO A 82 9.94 -2.24 14.86
CA PRO A 82 10.05 -1.77 16.24
C PRO A 82 9.64 -2.85 17.22
N LYS A 83 10.33 -2.87 18.35
CA LYS A 83 10.09 -3.87 19.36
C LYS A 83 8.65 -3.77 19.88
N GLY A 84 8.00 -4.90 20.00
CA GLY A 84 6.64 -4.94 20.51
C GLY A 84 5.57 -4.86 19.44
N LEU A 85 5.96 -4.69 18.18
CA LEU A 85 5.00 -4.67 17.08
C LEU A 85 5.04 -5.98 16.33
N SER A 86 3.88 -6.40 15.83
CA SER A 86 3.77 -7.63 15.05
C SER A 86 3.56 -7.31 13.59
N PRO A 87 4.27 -7.97 12.69
CA PRO A 87 4.09 -7.71 11.26
C PRO A 87 2.72 -8.15 10.78
N ARG A 88 2.15 -7.35 9.90
CA ARG A 88 0.87 -7.66 9.27
C ARG A 88 0.93 -7.19 7.83
N PHE A 89 0.34 -7.95 6.94
CA PHE A 89 0.33 -7.63 5.51
C PHE A 89 -1.07 -7.23 5.10
N ASP A 90 -1.16 -6.07 4.46
CA ASP A 90 -2.44 -5.58 3.96
C ASP A 90 -2.33 -5.37 2.46
N ILE A 91 -3.39 -5.68 1.75
CA ILE A 91 -3.50 -5.37 0.34
C ILE A 91 -4.70 -4.45 0.18
N VAL A 92 -4.52 -3.32 -0.48
CA VAL A 92 -5.61 -2.41 -0.74
C VAL A 92 -5.81 -2.34 -2.24
N TRP A 93 -6.95 -2.81 -2.68
CA TRP A 93 -7.35 -2.74 -4.08
C TRP A 93 -7.95 -1.36 -4.32
N VAL A 94 -7.51 -0.72 -5.39
CA VAL A 94 -7.95 0.62 -5.71
C VAL A 94 -8.45 0.65 -7.14
N LYS A 95 -9.60 1.22 -7.34
CA LYS A 95 -10.12 1.45 -8.69
C LYS A 95 -10.46 2.92 -8.82
N PHE A 96 -9.86 3.54 -9.82
CA PHE A 96 -10.10 4.94 -10.10
C PHE A 96 -11.04 5.04 -11.29
N ASN A 97 -12.08 5.85 -11.17
CA ASN A 97 -13.05 5.99 -12.23
C ASN A 97 -13.25 7.45 -12.57
N GLN A 98 -12.66 7.85 -13.68
CA GLN A 98 -12.78 9.23 -14.13
C GLN A 98 -14.19 9.57 -14.60
N ALA A 99 -14.93 8.57 -15.06
CA ALA A 99 -16.27 8.81 -15.56
C ALA A 99 -17.22 9.29 -14.49
N PHE A 100 -16.88 9.06 -13.23
CA PHE A 100 -17.76 9.46 -12.12
C PHE A 100 -17.08 10.50 -11.24
N GLY A 101 -16.38 11.45 -11.84
CA GLY A 101 -15.86 12.57 -11.09
C GLY A 101 -14.58 12.33 -10.36
N ASN A 102 -13.74 11.47 -10.89
CA ASN A 102 -12.42 11.21 -10.30
C ASN A 102 -12.50 10.56 -8.93
N GLU A 103 -13.48 9.71 -8.73
CA GLU A 103 -13.60 8.99 -7.48
C GLU A 103 -12.75 7.73 -7.50
N ALA A 104 -12.13 7.46 -6.36
CA ALA A 104 -11.42 6.20 -6.16
C ALA A 104 -12.26 5.31 -5.26
N ARG A 105 -12.32 4.03 -5.60
CA ARG A 105 -12.95 3.03 -4.76
C ARG A 105 -11.89 2.11 -4.23
N LEU A 106 -12.02 1.77 -2.96
CA LEU A 106 -11.00 0.96 -2.30
C LEU A 106 -11.65 -0.24 -1.62
N ILE A 107 -10.93 -1.35 -1.66
CA ILE A 107 -11.26 -2.50 -0.84
C ILE A 107 -9.99 -2.86 -0.09
N HIS A 108 -10.09 -2.90 1.22
CA HIS A 108 -8.95 -3.10 2.10
C HIS A 108 -8.98 -4.53 2.64
N TYR A 109 -7.99 -5.31 2.28
CA TYR A 109 -7.84 -6.68 2.76
C TYR A 109 -6.78 -6.67 3.85
N ARG A 110 -7.20 -6.79 5.09
CA ARG A 110 -6.32 -6.71 6.25
C ARG A 110 -5.85 -8.08 6.64
N GLY A 111 -4.57 -8.15 7.00
CA GLY A 111 -4.03 -9.40 7.53
C GLY A 111 -4.00 -10.52 6.52
N VAL A 112 -3.57 -10.22 5.30
CA VAL A 112 -3.50 -11.22 4.24
C VAL A 112 -2.26 -12.08 4.44
N HIS A 113 -2.35 -13.35 4.10
CA HIS A 113 -1.19 -14.23 4.18
C HIS A 113 -1.25 -15.27 3.08
N GLN A 114 -0.10 -15.79 2.74
CA GLN A 114 -0.01 -16.85 1.74
C GLN A 114 -0.37 -18.18 2.39
N GLU A 115 -1.02 -19.02 1.59
CA GLU A 115 -1.33 -20.37 2.04
C GLU A 115 -0.40 -21.37 1.45
#